data_e90c8cb5bf55f495d2cdd3bf63424680
#
_entry.id   e90c8cb5bf55f495d2cdd3bf63424680
#
_cell.length_a   1.000
_cell.length_b   1.000
_cell.length_c   1.000
_cell.angle_alpha   90.00
_cell.angle_beta   90.00
_cell.angle_gamma   90.00
#
_symmetry.space_group_name_H-M   'P 1'
#
loop_
_entity.id
_entity.type
_entity.pdbx_description
1 polymer ?
#
loop_
_entity_poly.entity_id
_entity_poly.type
_entity_poly.pdbx_seq_one_letter_code
_entity_poly.pdbx_strand_id
1 'polypeptide(L)'
;MQRRTFIKNSGWLAGGILMADSVKGWTSFGIDKKINIGIIGCGDRGKGIMSVMKDLKDYFNIVAICDVLPFRIEETKKYLSGYDYKIYSDHRQLLDDKNVDAVVNATPLYLHYKISSDVLKAGKHIYHEKTMAFNIEESLSFIKLVESRPAQVFQVGHQYRSVPLYARVKEMIEKDYLGKVTQIDARWDRNGNWRRAVPDPKLERQINWRMYKAYSGGLVAELLSHQIDFINWAFNATPQTIVGTGGIDFYKDGRETFDNVQVVLRYKQGMIGNFGATCGNAHEGYIFKIKGTKGTIELKVNDGFYYPEATTKKELETVDGVTGATKIEWTKEGGIPILKERSPKDGTWYALKEFYDCIQNKKLPSSNVYTGAKTAIIVKLANDSMYQNVISKWKPEYNVVQKTI
;
A
#
# COMPACT_ATOMS: atom_id res chain seq x y z
N MET A 1 8.44 -24.62 32.24
CA MET A 1 7.18 -23.90 31.91
C MET A 1 7.08 -23.47 30.44
N GLN A 2 8.17 -23.37 29.71
CA GLN A 2 8.21 -22.89 28.30
C GLN A 2 7.81 -23.94 27.24
N ARG A 3 8.02 -25.24 27.49
CA ARG A 3 7.69 -26.31 26.54
C ARG A 3 6.20 -26.45 26.20
N ARG A 4 5.32 -26.26 27.14
CA ARG A 4 3.86 -26.42 26.94
C ARG A 4 3.25 -25.29 26.11
N THR A 5 3.78 -24.09 26.19
CA THR A 5 3.30 -22.94 25.42
C THR A 5 3.76 -23.03 23.97
N PHE A 6 5.00 -23.54 23.71
CA PHE A 6 5.51 -23.76 22.38
C PHE A 6 4.74 -24.86 21.65
N ILE A 7 4.48 -26.00 22.31
CA ILE A 7 3.69 -27.10 21.73
C ILE A 7 2.27 -26.65 21.37
N LYS A 8 1.63 -25.78 22.16
CA LYS A 8 0.36 -25.17 21.77
C LYS A 8 0.48 -24.30 20.51
N ASN A 9 1.57 -23.55 20.35
CA ASN A 9 1.76 -22.69 19.19
C ASN A 9 2.28 -23.47 17.97
N SER A 10 3.05 -24.56 18.15
CA SER A 10 3.56 -25.39 17.05
C SER A 10 2.51 -26.35 16.48
N GLY A 11 1.57 -26.81 17.32
CA GLY A 11 0.41 -27.59 16.86
C GLY A 11 -0.48 -26.81 15.86
N TRP A 12 -0.39 -25.48 15.85
CA TRP A 12 -1.07 -24.64 14.89
C TRP A 12 -0.35 -24.51 13.54
N LEU A 13 0.95 -24.80 13.44
CA LEU A 13 1.62 -24.90 12.15
C LEU A 13 1.10 -26.09 11.33
N ALA A 14 0.86 -27.22 11.99
CA ALA A 14 0.27 -28.40 11.35
C ALA A 14 -1.27 -28.27 11.16
N GLY A 15 -1.96 -27.60 12.08
CA GLY A 15 -3.41 -27.36 12.00
C GLY A 15 -3.80 -26.12 11.19
N GLY A 16 -2.92 -25.13 11.05
CA GLY A 16 -3.20 -23.87 10.34
C GLY A 16 -3.30 -24.02 8.81
N ILE A 17 -2.91 -25.19 8.29
CA ILE A 17 -3.09 -25.54 6.87
C ILE A 17 -4.56 -25.92 6.58
N LEU A 18 -5.36 -26.26 7.59
CA LEU A 18 -6.77 -26.63 7.42
C LEU A 18 -7.75 -25.46 7.64
N MET A 19 -7.29 -24.29 8.03
CA MET A 19 -8.16 -23.11 8.13
C MET A 19 -8.25 -22.34 6.81
N ALA A 20 -8.55 -23.03 5.71
CA ALA A 20 -9.22 -22.41 4.56
C ALA A 20 -10.59 -21.82 4.95
N ASP A 21 -11.08 -22.11 6.18
CA ASP A 21 -12.37 -21.67 6.65
C ASP A 21 -12.39 -20.28 7.35
N SER A 22 -11.26 -19.70 7.70
CA SER A 22 -11.26 -18.32 8.23
C SER A 22 -11.40 -17.23 7.15
N VAL A 23 -11.41 -17.60 5.87
CA VAL A 23 -11.90 -16.71 4.80
C VAL A 23 -13.43 -16.72 4.72
N LYS A 24 -14.12 -17.59 5.45
CA LYS A 24 -15.61 -17.63 5.56
C LYS A 24 -16.23 -16.44 6.30
N GLY A 25 -15.45 -15.48 6.77
CA GLY A 25 -15.99 -14.19 7.25
C GLY A 25 -16.51 -13.29 6.13
N TRP A 26 -16.33 -13.66 4.89
CA TRP A 26 -16.95 -13.01 3.73
C TRP A 26 -18.27 -13.72 3.38
N THR A 27 -19.16 -13.81 4.37
CA THR A 27 -20.54 -14.19 4.08
C THR A 27 -21.07 -13.23 3.02
N SER A 28 -21.65 -13.78 1.96
CA SER A 28 -22.42 -13.05 0.96
C SER A 28 -23.63 -12.39 1.65
N PHE A 29 -23.39 -11.25 2.30
CA PHE A 29 -24.45 -10.29 2.53
C PHE A 29 -24.92 -9.89 1.12
N GLY A 30 -26.24 -9.88 0.91
CA GLY A 30 -26.81 -9.44 -0.34
C GLY A 30 -26.12 -8.13 -0.78
N ILE A 31 -25.86 -7.95 -2.08
CA ILE A 31 -25.28 -6.70 -2.59
C ILE A 31 -26.34 -5.62 -2.37
N ASP A 32 -26.19 -4.84 -1.28
CA ASP A 32 -27.25 -3.94 -0.84
C ASP A 32 -27.50 -2.83 -1.88
N LYS A 33 -26.51 -1.99 -2.14
CA LYS A 33 -26.61 -0.92 -3.13
C LYS A 33 -25.25 -0.70 -3.79
N LYS A 34 -25.23 -0.63 -5.12
CA LYS A 34 -24.03 -0.21 -5.83
C LYS A 34 -23.66 1.21 -5.45
N ILE A 35 -22.35 1.46 -5.30
CA ILE A 35 -21.83 2.78 -5.02
C ILE A 35 -21.48 3.47 -6.34
N ASN A 36 -22.02 4.67 -6.54
CA ASN A 36 -21.74 5.50 -7.69
C ASN A 36 -20.42 6.25 -7.50
N ILE A 37 -19.47 5.98 -8.38
CA ILE A 37 -18.09 6.47 -8.28
C ILE A 37 -17.83 7.59 -9.28
N GLY A 38 -17.26 8.70 -8.77
CA GLY A 38 -16.57 9.69 -9.56
C GLY A 38 -15.06 9.44 -9.53
N ILE A 39 -14.36 9.53 -10.66
CA ILE A 39 -12.91 9.33 -10.74
C ILE A 39 -12.25 10.65 -11.12
N ILE A 40 -11.36 11.14 -10.27
CA ILE A 40 -10.56 12.35 -10.49
C ILE A 40 -9.11 11.93 -10.77
N GLY A 41 -8.64 12.23 -11.99
CA GLY A 41 -7.36 11.77 -12.51
C GLY A 41 -7.51 10.54 -13.41
N CYS A 42 -7.54 10.75 -14.73
CA CYS A 42 -7.72 9.74 -15.78
C CYS A 42 -6.37 9.25 -16.37
N GLY A 43 -5.28 9.40 -15.63
CA GLY A 43 -3.96 8.87 -15.98
C GLY A 43 -3.87 7.34 -15.88
N ASP A 44 -2.66 6.79 -15.98
CA ASP A 44 -2.45 5.33 -15.97
C ASP A 44 -3.01 4.68 -14.71
N ARG A 45 -2.86 5.32 -13.53
CA ARG A 45 -3.40 4.76 -12.29
C ARG A 45 -4.93 4.84 -12.24
N GLY A 46 -5.52 5.94 -12.67
CA GLY A 46 -6.98 6.07 -12.76
C GLY A 46 -7.57 5.00 -13.68
N LYS A 47 -7.00 4.83 -14.88
CA LYS A 47 -7.39 3.76 -15.82
C LYS A 47 -7.22 2.36 -15.24
N GLY A 48 -6.12 2.12 -14.51
CA GLY A 48 -5.89 0.84 -13.82
C GLY A 48 -6.98 0.55 -12.77
N ILE A 49 -7.39 1.55 -11.98
CA ILE A 49 -8.50 1.41 -11.02
C ILE A 49 -9.83 1.19 -11.73
N MET A 50 -10.11 1.92 -12.82
CA MET A 50 -11.30 1.71 -13.65
C MET A 50 -11.36 0.27 -14.18
N SER A 51 -10.21 -0.31 -14.58
CA SER A 51 -10.12 -1.70 -15.02
C SER A 51 -10.60 -2.67 -13.95
N VAL A 52 -10.09 -2.51 -12.75
CA VAL A 52 -10.50 -3.36 -11.62
C VAL A 52 -11.96 -3.15 -11.25
N MET A 53 -12.47 -1.92 -11.35
CA MET A 53 -13.90 -1.64 -11.11
C MET A 53 -14.83 -2.30 -12.13
N LYS A 54 -14.37 -2.55 -13.36
CA LYS A 54 -15.15 -3.35 -14.32
C LYS A 54 -15.36 -4.79 -13.83
N ASP A 55 -14.37 -5.38 -13.19
CA ASP A 55 -14.48 -6.69 -12.53
C ASP A 55 -15.38 -6.63 -11.28
N LEU A 56 -15.53 -5.45 -10.69
CA LEU A 56 -16.34 -5.17 -9.50
C LEU A 56 -17.66 -4.47 -9.86
N LYS A 57 -18.19 -4.67 -11.07
CA LYS A 57 -19.41 -4.05 -11.59
C LYS A 57 -20.67 -4.31 -10.76
N ASP A 58 -20.66 -5.34 -9.92
CA ASP A 58 -21.78 -5.63 -9.01
C ASP A 58 -21.75 -4.75 -7.76
N TYR A 59 -20.61 -4.12 -7.45
CA TYR A 59 -20.39 -3.27 -6.29
C TYR A 59 -20.34 -1.78 -6.64
N PHE A 60 -19.85 -1.44 -7.84
CA PHE A 60 -19.62 -0.06 -8.26
C PHE A 60 -20.21 0.28 -9.62
N ASN A 61 -20.70 1.52 -9.76
CA ASN A 61 -20.99 2.16 -11.02
C ASN A 61 -20.03 3.33 -11.23
N ILE A 62 -19.32 3.38 -12.35
CA ILE A 62 -18.55 4.57 -12.74
C ILE A 62 -19.52 5.54 -13.38
N VAL A 63 -19.89 6.61 -12.68
CA VAL A 63 -20.92 7.60 -13.13
C VAL A 63 -20.32 8.95 -13.52
N ALA A 64 -19.06 9.21 -13.18
CA ALA A 64 -18.39 10.46 -13.51
C ALA A 64 -16.87 10.27 -13.63
N ILE A 65 -16.26 11.01 -14.56
CA ILE A 65 -14.79 11.12 -14.69
C ILE A 65 -14.40 12.59 -14.77
N CYS A 66 -13.20 12.91 -14.24
CA CYS A 66 -12.64 14.25 -14.28
C CYS A 66 -11.14 14.22 -14.53
N ASP A 67 -10.69 14.97 -15.53
CA ASP A 67 -9.29 15.27 -15.76
C ASP A 67 -9.16 16.65 -16.43
N VAL A 68 -8.09 17.36 -16.10
CA VAL A 68 -7.80 18.68 -16.67
C VAL A 68 -7.12 18.59 -18.04
N LEU A 69 -6.67 17.41 -18.44
CA LEU A 69 -6.00 17.14 -19.72
C LEU A 69 -6.99 16.51 -20.70
N PRO A 70 -7.42 17.24 -21.78
CA PRO A 70 -8.43 16.74 -22.72
C PRO A 70 -8.06 15.39 -23.34
N PHE A 71 -6.78 15.17 -23.68
CA PHE A 71 -6.37 13.91 -24.28
C PHE A 71 -6.54 12.70 -23.33
N ARG A 72 -6.43 12.90 -22.00
CA ARG A 72 -6.71 11.86 -20.99
C ARG A 72 -8.20 11.49 -20.97
N ILE A 73 -9.05 12.47 -21.15
CA ILE A 73 -10.49 12.26 -21.29
C ILE A 73 -10.78 11.42 -22.56
N GLU A 74 -10.16 11.78 -23.69
CA GLU A 74 -10.37 11.04 -24.96
C GLU A 74 -9.86 9.60 -24.89
N GLU A 75 -8.71 9.35 -24.24
CA GLU A 75 -8.23 7.99 -23.94
C GLU A 75 -9.24 7.23 -23.08
N THR A 76 -9.80 7.89 -22.06
CA THR A 76 -10.73 7.26 -21.12
C THR A 76 -12.09 6.96 -21.76
N LYS A 77 -12.59 7.81 -22.68
CA LYS A 77 -13.80 7.52 -23.46
C LYS A 77 -13.68 6.21 -24.22
N LYS A 78 -12.54 5.98 -24.89
CA LYS A 78 -12.28 4.72 -25.60
C LYS A 78 -12.24 3.53 -24.61
N TYR A 79 -11.64 3.75 -23.45
CA TYR A 79 -11.48 2.74 -22.41
C TYR A 79 -12.82 2.37 -21.73
N LEU A 80 -13.71 3.33 -21.52
CA LEU A 80 -15.05 3.17 -20.91
C LEU A 80 -16.18 3.10 -21.96
N SER A 81 -15.89 2.66 -23.19
CA SER A 81 -16.94 2.48 -24.20
C SER A 81 -18.06 1.56 -23.69
N GLY A 82 -19.30 1.97 -23.85
CA GLY A 82 -20.48 1.25 -23.37
C GLY A 82 -20.90 1.54 -21.92
N TYR A 83 -20.19 2.43 -21.23
CA TYR A 83 -20.58 2.93 -19.90
C TYR A 83 -21.29 4.28 -20.03
N ASP A 84 -22.27 4.52 -19.14
CA ASP A 84 -22.95 5.82 -19.03
C ASP A 84 -22.33 6.62 -17.90
N TYR A 85 -21.68 7.74 -18.22
CA TYR A 85 -20.98 8.61 -17.25
C TYR A 85 -20.89 10.04 -17.74
N LYS A 86 -20.83 10.97 -16.80
CA LYS A 86 -20.58 12.38 -17.07
C LYS A 86 -19.08 12.70 -17.09
N ILE A 87 -18.70 13.75 -17.83
CA ILE A 87 -17.32 14.20 -18.00
C ILE A 87 -17.19 15.60 -17.42
N TYR A 88 -16.15 15.80 -16.61
CA TYR A 88 -15.83 17.08 -16.01
C TYR A 88 -14.36 17.44 -16.25
N SER A 89 -14.06 18.71 -16.42
CA SER A 89 -12.70 19.27 -16.45
C SER A 89 -12.30 19.91 -15.12
N ASP A 90 -13.27 20.17 -14.24
CA ASP A 90 -13.08 20.70 -12.88
C ASP A 90 -13.70 19.73 -11.86
N HIS A 91 -12.86 19.27 -10.93
CA HIS A 91 -13.29 18.33 -9.89
C HIS A 91 -14.44 18.87 -9.02
N ARG A 92 -14.55 20.18 -8.83
CA ARG A 92 -15.63 20.80 -8.04
C ARG A 92 -16.99 20.55 -8.66
N GLN A 93 -17.09 20.61 -10.00
CA GLN A 93 -18.33 20.30 -10.71
C GLN A 93 -18.70 18.81 -10.56
N LEU A 94 -17.71 17.90 -10.56
CA LEU A 94 -17.95 16.48 -10.26
C LEU A 94 -18.45 16.31 -8.81
N LEU A 95 -17.91 17.09 -7.86
CA LEU A 95 -18.32 17.02 -6.46
C LEU A 95 -19.73 17.56 -6.21
N ASP A 96 -20.20 18.49 -7.03
CA ASP A 96 -21.57 19.02 -6.98
C ASP A 96 -22.60 18.04 -7.54
N ASP A 97 -22.18 17.02 -8.30
CA ASP A 97 -23.09 16.00 -8.82
C ASP A 97 -23.61 15.10 -7.70
N LYS A 98 -24.93 15.18 -7.48
CA LYS A 98 -25.63 14.41 -6.43
C LYS A 98 -25.69 12.92 -6.71
N ASN A 99 -25.43 12.50 -7.95
CA ASN A 99 -25.38 11.10 -8.32
C ASN A 99 -24.05 10.41 -7.93
N VAL A 100 -23.02 11.16 -7.52
CA VAL A 100 -21.73 10.62 -7.06
C VAL A 100 -21.79 10.38 -5.56
N ASP A 101 -21.66 9.12 -5.12
CA ASP A 101 -21.61 8.74 -3.70
C ASP A 101 -20.18 8.79 -3.15
N ALA A 102 -19.21 8.34 -3.95
CA ALA A 102 -17.80 8.25 -3.54
C ALA A 102 -16.86 8.64 -4.68
N VAL A 103 -15.65 9.02 -4.34
CA VAL A 103 -14.63 9.50 -5.28
C VAL A 103 -13.36 8.68 -5.17
N VAL A 104 -12.77 8.35 -6.32
CA VAL A 104 -11.37 7.92 -6.44
C VAL A 104 -10.52 9.12 -6.77
N ASN A 105 -9.56 9.47 -5.92
CA ASN A 105 -8.53 10.48 -6.22
C ASN A 105 -7.25 9.78 -6.69
N ALA A 106 -6.98 9.82 -7.99
CA ALA A 106 -5.79 9.26 -8.65
C ALA A 106 -4.95 10.35 -9.34
N THR A 107 -4.94 11.54 -8.76
CA THR A 107 -4.19 12.70 -9.26
C THR A 107 -2.69 12.63 -8.89
N PRO A 108 -1.83 13.52 -9.40
CA PRO A 108 -0.47 13.69 -8.91
C PRO A 108 -0.39 13.99 -7.41
N LEU A 109 0.67 13.50 -6.75
CA LEU A 109 0.84 13.56 -5.29
C LEU A 109 0.64 14.97 -4.69
N TYR A 110 1.16 16.02 -5.31
CA TYR A 110 1.05 17.38 -4.80
C TYR A 110 -0.39 17.94 -4.79
N LEU A 111 -1.32 17.29 -5.49
CA LEU A 111 -2.74 17.66 -5.52
C LEU A 111 -3.59 16.82 -4.54
N HIS A 112 -3.00 15.81 -3.94
CA HIS A 112 -3.72 14.86 -3.09
C HIS A 112 -4.47 15.56 -1.97
N TYR A 113 -3.80 16.41 -1.19
CA TYR A 113 -4.42 17.12 -0.06
C TYR A 113 -5.55 18.04 -0.50
N LYS A 114 -5.30 18.87 -1.51
CA LYS A 114 -6.28 19.84 -1.99
C LYS A 114 -7.57 19.17 -2.47
N ILE A 115 -7.43 18.23 -3.40
CA ILE A 115 -8.59 17.58 -4.02
C ILE A 115 -9.35 16.71 -3.02
N SER A 116 -8.64 15.92 -2.20
CA SER A 116 -9.32 15.05 -1.23
C SER A 116 -9.96 15.83 -0.09
N SER A 117 -9.42 17.00 0.27
CA SER A 117 -10.07 17.90 1.20
C SER A 117 -11.41 18.43 0.64
N ASP A 118 -11.45 18.75 -0.64
CA ASP A 118 -12.69 19.20 -1.30
C ASP A 118 -13.71 18.04 -1.37
N VAL A 119 -13.27 16.79 -1.65
CA VAL A 119 -14.12 15.61 -1.63
C VAL A 119 -14.78 15.41 -0.26
N LEU A 120 -13.99 15.45 0.82
CA LEU A 120 -14.49 15.30 2.20
C LEU A 120 -15.45 16.42 2.59
N LYS A 121 -15.16 17.67 2.21
CA LYS A 121 -16.05 18.82 2.44
C LYS A 121 -17.37 18.69 1.67
N ALA A 122 -17.36 18.08 0.49
CA ALA A 122 -18.55 17.80 -0.29
C ALA A 122 -19.39 16.61 0.27
N GLY A 123 -18.93 15.99 1.38
CA GLY A 123 -19.66 14.91 2.05
C GLY A 123 -19.55 13.54 1.39
N LYS A 124 -18.59 13.34 0.46
CA LYS A 124 -18.44 12.07 -0.28
C LYS A 124 -17.40 11.18 0.37
N HIS A 125 -17.59 9.85 0.25
CA HIS A 125 -16.56 8.86 0.59
C HIS A 125 -15.38 8.98 -0.38
N ILE A 126 -14.19 8.52 0.03
CA ILE A 126 -13.01 8.63 -0.82
C ILE A 126 -12.08 7.41 -0.73
N TYR A 127 -11.74 6.88 -1.92
CA TYR A 127 -10.55 6.05 -2.13
C TYR A 127 -9.43 6.96 -2.63
N HIS A 128 -8.43 7.16 -1.79
CA HIS A 128 -7.36 8.12 -1.97
C HIS A 128 -6.05 7.40 -2.33
N GLU A 129 -5.46 7.70 -3.49
CA GLU A 129 -4.21 7.05 -3.88
C GLU A 129 -3.04 7.36 -2.94
N LYS A 130 -2.14 6.41 -2.85
CA LYS A 130 -0.90 6.52 -2.09
C LYS A 130 0.14 7.35 -2.90
N THR A 131 1.07 8.02 -2.28
CA THR A 131 1.28 8.36 -0.88
C THR A 131 0.24 9.40 -0.47
N MET A 132 -0.27 9.29 0.76
CA MET A 132 -1.43 10.07 1.16
C MET A 132 -1.24 11.59 1.02
N ALA A 133 -0.09 12.12 1.41
CA ALA A 133 0.18 13.55 1.41
C ALA A 133 1.61 13.84 0.97
N PHE A 134 1.83 15.07 0.49
CA PHE A 134 3.11 15.52 -0.03
C PHE A 134 4.08 15.96 1.09
N ASN A 135 3.55 16.46 2.19
CA ASN A 135 4.34 16.96 3.33
C ASN A 135 3.71 16.58 4.68
N ILE A 136 4.40 16.94 5.77
CA ILE A 136 3.99 16.58 7.14
C ILE A 136 2.74 17.38 7.55
N GLU A 137 2.69 18.66 7.23
CA GLU A 137 1.60 19.54 7.58
C GLU A 137 0.28 19.09 6.95
N GLU A 138 0.31 18.68 5.69
CA GLU A 138 -0.84 18.09 5.01
C GLU A 138 -1.26 16.77 5.65
N SER A 139 -0.29 15.92 6.01
CA SER A 139 -0.56 14.65 6.67
C SER A 139 -1.31 14.81 7.98
N LEU A 140 -0.88 15.75 8.83
CA LEU A 140 -1.53 16.08 10.10
C LEU A 140 -2.88 16.78 9.92
N SER A 141 -2.98 17.62 8.90
CA SER A 141 -4.23 18.31 8.56
C SER A 141 -5.30 17.36 8.04
N PHE A 142 -4.93 16.34 7.28
CA PHE A 142 -5.85 15.28 6.86
C PHE A 142 -6.51 14.55 8.03
N ILE A 143 -5.73 14.23 9.08
CA ILE A 143 -6.27 13.57 10.26
C ILE A 143 -7.39 14.41 10.89
N LYS A 144 -7.12 15.70 11.14
CA LYS A 144 -8.11 16.62 11.70
C LYS A 144 -9.38 16.72 10.82
N LEU A 145 -9.18 16.77 9.51
CA LEU A 145 -10.28 16.86 8.56
C LEU A 145 -11.13 15.59 8.55
N VAL A 146 -10.52 14.41 8.50
CA VAL A 146 -11.23 13.13 8.52
C VAL A 146 -11.96 12.94 9.86
N GLU A 147 -11.32 13.26 10.99
CA GLU A 147 -11.96 13.22 12.32
C GLU A 147 -13.19 14.13 12.42
N SER A 148 -13.19 15.26 11.69
CA SER A 148 -14.36 16.15 11.61
C SER A 148 -15.48 15.64 10.68
N ARG A 149 -15.25 14.51 10.01
CA ARG A 149 -16.14 13.93 8.99
C ARG A 149 -16.38 12.43 9.23
N PRO A 150 -16.85 12.02 10.42
CA PRO A 150 -16.91 10.60 10.80
C PRO A 150 -17.87 9.75 9.95
N ALA A 151 -18.78 10.38 9.21
CA ALA A 151 -19.69 9.70 8.32
C ALA A 151 -19.04 9.28 6.99
N GLN A 152 -17.90 9.89 6.61
CA GLN A 152 -17.21 9.56 5.37
C GLN A 152 -16.15 8.47 5.61
N VAL A 153 -16.09 7.49 4.72
CA VAL A 153 -14.99 6.55 4.64
C VAL A 153 -13.85 7.18 3.87
N PHE A 154 -12.68 7.24 4.49
CA PHE A 154 -11.42 7.67 3.91
C PHE A 154 -10.46 6.48 3.88
N GLN A 155 -10.24 5.90 2.70
CA GLN A 155 -9.31 4.79 2.51
C GLN A 155 -8.10 5.22 1.68
N VAL A 156 -6.90 4.86 2.13
CA VAL A 156 -5.64 5.12 1.40
C VAL A 156 -5.25 3.90 0.58
N GLY A 157 -4.72 4.11 -0.63
CA GLY A 157 -4.36 3.06 -1.59
C GLY A 157 -3.13 2.21 -1.24
N HIS A 158 -2.78 2.01 0.04
CA HIS A 158 -1.77 1.04 0.47
C HIS A 158 -2.36 -0.38 0.49
N GLN A 159 -2.54 -0.92 -0.68
CA GLN A 159 -3.34 -2.12 -0.95
C GLN A 159 -2.81 -3.42 -0.34
N TYR A 160 -1.53 -3.49 0.09
CA TYR A 160 -0.99 -4.69 0.76
C TYR A 160 -1.78 -5.09 2.00
N ARG A 161 -2.35 -4.11 2.72
CA ARG A 161 -3.16 -4.37 3.91
C ARG A 161 -4.41 -5.21 3.65
N SER A 162 -4.94 -5.14 2.42
CA SER A 162 -6.16 -5.87 2.02
C SER A 162 -5.84 -7.23 1.36
N VAL A 163 -4.57 -7.53 1.02
CA VAL A 163 -4.18 -8.77 0.34
C VAL A 163 -4.01 -9.92 1.34
N PRO A 164 -4.62 -11.10 1.11
CA PRO A 164 -4.54 -12.25 2.02
C PRO A 164 -3.11 -12.68 2.40
N LEU A 165 -2.17 -12.63 1.45
CA LEU A 165 -0.77 -12.96 1.69
C LEU A 165 -0.17 -12.07 2.80
N TYR A 166 -0.35 -10.76 2.69
CA TYR A 166 0.23 -9.81 3.66
C TYR A 166 -0.48 -9.85 5.01
N ALA A 167 -1.81 -10.10 5.02
CA ALA A 167 -2.56 -10.34 6.26
C ALA A 167 -2.04 -11.59 6.98
N ARG A 168 -1.76 -12.68 6.24
CA ARG A 168 -1.17 -13.90 6.81
C ARG A 168 0.23 -13.67 7.36
N VAL A 169 1.07 -12.90 6.66
CA VAL A 169 2.41 -12.54 7.16
C VAL A 169 2.33 -11.74 8.45
N LYS A 170 1.41 -10.78 8.53
CA LYS A 170 1.18 -10.02 9.77
C LYS A 170 0.77 -10.95 10.92
N GLU A 171 -0.15 -11.88 10.68
CA GLU A 171 -0.56 -12.89 11.67
C GLU A 171 0.62 -13.75 12.14
N MET A 172 1.50 -14.17 11.22
CA MET A 172 2.71 -14.92 11.55
C MET A 172 3.66 -14.13 12.45
N ILE A 173 3.82 -12.82 12.19
CA ILE A 173 4.61 -11.91 13.02
C ILE A 173 3.98 -11.79 14.42
N GLU A 174 2.68 -11.58 14.52
CA GLU A 174 1.95 -11.47 15.79
C GLU A 174 1.99 -12.77 16.62
N LYS A 175 2.03 -13.92 15.94
CA LYS A 175 2.16 -15.24 16.57
C LYS A 175 3.61 -15.66 16.84
N ASP A 176 4.56 -14.76 16.72
CA ASP A 176 5.99 -14.96 17.04
C ASP A 176 6.71 -16.04 16.18
N TYR A 177 6.28 -16.25 14.95
CA TYR A 177 6.95 -17.20 14.04
C TYR A 177 8.37 -16.78 13.69
N LEU A 178 8.64 -15.48 13.66
CA LEU A 178 9.97 -14.95 13.34
C LEU A 178 10.86 -14.76 14.58
N GLY A 179 10.31 -14.85 15.79
CA GLY A 179 11.02 -14.42 16.98
C GLY A 179 11.33 -12.93 16.93
N LYS A 180 12.47 -12.53 17.50
CA LYS A 180 12.91 -11.12 17.45
C LYS A 180 13.39 -10.77 16.05
N VAL A 181 12.66 -9.91 15.35
CA VAL A 181 13.09 -9.39 14.06
C VAL A 181 14.17 -8.33 14.24
N THR A 182 15.27 -8.48 13.52
CA THR A 182 16.44 -7.60 13.60
C THR A 182 16.71 -6.85 12.30
N GLN A 183 16.40 -7.46 11.14
CA GLN A 183 16.66 -6.87 9.83
C GLN A 183 15.49 -7.02 8.88
N ILE A 184 15.34 -6.02 8.02
CA ILE A 184 14.43 -6.01 6.88
C ILE A 184 15.24 -5.56 5.68
N ASP A 185 15.20 -6.34 4.59
CA ASP A 185 15.75 -5.98 3.29
C ASP A 185 14.61 -5.84 2.30
N ALA A 186 14.40 -4.65 1.81
CA ALA A 186 13.31 -4.32 0.90
C ALA A 186 13.85 -3.55 -0.31
N ARG A 187 13.50 -4.01 -1.51
CA ARG A 187 13.85 -3.33 -2.77
C ARG A 187 12.67 -3.36 -3.72
N TRP A 188 12.59 -2.30 -4.52
CA TRP A 188 11.68 -2.27 -5.65
C TRP A 188 12.35 -1.59 -6.83
N ASP A 189 13.14 -2.39 -7.54
CA ASP A 189 13.92 -1.94 -8.67
C ASP A 189 13.10 -1.99 -9.97
N ARG A 190 13.39 -1.06 -10.87
CA ARG A 190 12.77 -0.94 -12.18
C ARG A 190 13.85 -0.66 -13.22
N ASN A 191 13.58 -1.03 -14.45
CA ASN A 191 14.36 -0.56 -15.59
C ASN A 191 13.41 0.24 -16.50
N GLY A 192 13.36 1.54 -16.29
CA GLY A 192 12.45 2.41 -17.03
C GLY A 192 12.49 3.86 -16.58
N ASN A 193 12.46 4.73 -17.57
CA ASN A 193 12.57 6.17 -17.37
C ASN A 193 11.35 6.79 -16.63
N TRP A 194 10.14 6.22 -16.80
CA TRP A 194 8.87 6.78 -16.36
C TRP A 194 8.43 8.09 -17.00
N ARG A 195 9.26 8.68 -17.85
CA ARG A 195 8.89 9.87 -18.62
C ARG A 195 7.86 9.50 -19.69
N ARG A 196 6.87 10.33 -19.84
CA ARG A 196 5.78 10.19 -20.83
C ARG A 196 5.98 11.17 -21.98
N ALA A 197 5.52 10.80 -23.16
CA ALA A 197 5.43 11.73 -24.27
C ALA A 197 4.52 12.92 -23.93
N VAL A 198 4.93 14.11 -24.35
CA VAL A 198 4.26 15.36 -24.05
C VAL A 198 3.77 15.97 -25.36
N PRO A 199 2.47 16.12 -25.58
CA PRO A 199 1.92 16.65 -26.84
C PRO A 199 2.20 18.15 -27.01
N ASP A 200 2.34 18.90 -25.91
CA ASP A 200 2.69 20.31 -25.87
C ASP A 200 3.76 20.52 -24.77
N PRO A 201 4.94 21.09 -25.07
CA PRO A 201 6.00 21.34 -24.10
C PRO A 201 5.54 22.08 -22.83
N LYS A 202 4.49 22.91 -22.91
CA LYS A 202 3.91 23.60 -21.75
C LYS A 202 3.33 22.63 -20.71
N LEU A 203 2.97 21.42 -21.11
CA LEU A 203 2.41 20.36 -20.25
C LEU A 203 3.48 19.47 -19.62
N GLU A 204 4.78 19.71 -19.89
CA GLU A 204 5.88 18.86 -19.41
C GLU A 204 5.79 18.58 -17.90
N ARG A 205 5.70 19.64 -17.08
CA ARG A 205 5.67 19.48 -15.63
C ARG A 205 4.39 18.83 -15.13
N GLN A 206 3.29 19.00 -15.83
CA GLN A 206 2.00 18.42 -15.49
C GLN A 206 1.92 16.93 -15.82
N ILE A 207 2.47 16.53 -16.97
CA ILE A 207 2.46 15.13 -17.42
C ILE A 207 3.57 14.35 -16.74
N ASN A 208 4.79 14.91 -16.72
CA ASN A 208 5.97 14.29 -16.14
C ASN A 208 6.25 14.75 -14.69
N TRP A 209 5.21 15.05 -13.94
CA TRP A 209 5.28 15.56 -12.56
C TRP A 209 6.20 14.74 -11.65
N ARG A 210 6.34 13.43 -11.90
CA ARG A 210 7.23 12.53 -11.14
C ARG A 210 8.70 12.91 -11.24
N MET A 211 9.09 13.66 -12.27
CA MET A 211 10.46 14.10 -12.49
C MET A 211 10.84 15.34 -11.67
N TYR A 212 9.88 16.02 -11.05
CA TYR A 212 10.06 17.31 -10.40
C TYR A 212 9.80 17.26 -8.90
N LYS A 213 10.76 17.74 -8.08
CA LYS A 213 10.68 17.72 -6.61
C LYS A 213 9.48 18.46 -6.06
N ALA A 214 9.04 19.51 -6.73
CA ALA A 214 7.87 20.30 -6.31
C ALA A 214 6.54 19.52 -6.41
N TYR A 215 6.51 18.40 -7.11
CA TYR A 215 5.28 17.66 -7.41
C TYR A 215 5.31 16.21 -6.95
N SER A 216 6.51 15.66 -6.69
CA SER A 216 6.73 14.23 -6.46
C SER A 216 7.55 13.98 -5.20
N GLY A 217 7.19 12.92 -4.47
CA GLY A 217 8.01 12.35 -3.40
C GLY A 217 9.08 11.36 -3.89
N GLY A 218 9.35 11.29 -5.21
CA GLY A 218 10.37 10.41 -5.80
C GLY A 218 10.11 8.92 -5.58
N LEU A 219 11.16 8.11 -5.73
CA LEU A 219 11.09 6.65 -5.64
C LEU A 219 10.58 6.15 -4.28
N VAL A 220 10.88 6.88 -3.20
CA VAL A 220 10.40 6.51 -1.86
C VAL A 220 8.86 6.55 -1.79
N ALA A 221 8.25 7.60 -2.35
CA ALA A 221 6.79 7.73 -2.42
C ALA A 221 6.17 6.75 -3.41
N GLU A 222 6.78 6.61 -4.60
CA GLU A 222 6.19 5.85 -5.69
C GLU A 222 6.27 4.33 -5.47
N LEU A 223 7.36 3.83 -4.88
CA LEU A 223 7.64 2.40 -4.73
C LEU A 223 7.72 1.98 -3.26
N LEU A 224 8.69 2.52 -2.51
CA LEU A 224 9.04 2.03 -1.18
C LEU A 224 7.95 2.26 -0.13
N SER A 225 7.06 3.24 -0.34
CA SER A 225 5.95 3.52 0.59
C SER A 225 5.07 2.31 0.87
N HIS A 226 4.89 1.39 -0.08
CA HIS A 226 4.14 0.15 0.11
C HIS A 226 4.80 -0.78 1.14
N GLN A 227 6.11 -0.99 1.02
CA GLN A 227 6.87 -1.86 1.90
C GLN A 227 7.03 -1.22 3.29
N ILE A 228 7.27 0.09 3.35
CA ILE A 228 7.34 0.87 4.60
C ILE A 228 5.99 0.81 5.34
N ASP A 229 4.89 1.03 4.64
CA ASP A 229 3.54 0.95 5.20
C ASP A 229 3.25 -0.43 5.79
N PHE A 230 3.62 -1.49 5.06
CA PHE A 230 3.43 -2.86 5.53
C PHE A 230 4.21 -3.13 6.83
N ILE A 231 5.49 -2.72 6.91
CA ILE A 231 6.30 -2.92 8.13
C ILE A 231 5.72 -2.15 9.32
N ASN A 232 5.32 -0.89 9.11
CA ASN A 232 4.69 -0.11 10.16
C ASN A 232 3.41 -0.77 10.68
N TRP A 233 2.63 -1.37 9.80
CA TRP A 233 1.40 -2.08 10.14
C TRP A 233 1.67 -3.42 10.83
N ALA A 234 2.54 -4.24 10.26
CA ALA A 234 2.80 -5.59 10.76
C ALA A 234 3.43 -5.58 12.17
N PHE A 235 4.27 -4.58 12.45
CA PHE A 235 4.95 -4.43 13.74
C PHE A 235 4.32 -3.37 14.65
N ASN A 236 3.24 -2.69 14.21
CA ASN A 236 2.68 -1.53 14.89
C ASN A 236 3.77 -0.55 15.37
N ALA A 237 4.68 -0.18 14.47
CA ALA A 237 5.89 0.56 14.79
C ALA A 237 6.09 1.76 13.86
N THR A 238 6.86 2.73 14.34
CA THR A 238 7.42 3.84 13.56
C THR A 238 8.92 3.92 13.81
N PRO A 239 9.74 4.33 12.82
CA PRO A 239 11.18 4.45 13.01
C PRO A 239 11.53 5.60 13.95
N GLN A 240 12.63 5.46 14.69
CA GLN A 240 13.20 6.55 15.51
C GLN A 240 14.03 7.49 14.65
N THR A 241 14.85 6.90 13.76
CA THR A 241 15.75 7.64 12.87
C THR A 241 15.64 7.11 11.45
N ILE A 242 15.79 8.01 10.50
CA ILE A 242 15.74 7.77 9.06
C ILE A 242 17.01 8.38 8.47
N VAL A 243 17.78 7.57 7.74
CA VAL A 243 18.97 8.00 7.01
C VAL A 243 18.82 7.55 5.56
N GLY A 244 19.07 8.44 4.62
CA GLY A 244 18.98 8.11 3.22
C GLY A 244 20.08 8.76 2.39
N THR A 245 20.37 8.13 1.26
CA THR A 245 21.22 8.65 0.19
C THR A 245 20.58 8.36 -1.15
N GLY A 246 20.87 9.17 -2.15
CA GLY A 246 20.37 8.96 -3.51
C GLY A 246 21.01 9.93 -4.48
N GLY A 247 20.77 9.68 -5.77
CA GLY A 247 21.34 10.47 -6.85
C GLY A 247 20.52 10.39 -8.13
N ILE A 248 20.88 11.26 -9.08
CA ILE A 248 20.50 11.17 -10.49
C ILE A 248 21.70 10.56 -11.21
N ASP A 249 21.80 9.23 -11.11
CA ASP A 249 23.04 8.51 -11.47
C ASP A 249 23.02 8.00 -12.90
N PHE A 250 21.85 7.61 -13.39
CA PHE A 250 21.67 7.01 -14.71
C PHE A 250 21.02 7.96 -15.72
N TYR A 251 19.85 8.53 -15.44
CA TYR A 251 19.12 9.37 -16.38
C TYR A 251 19.62 10.82 -16.38
N LYS A 252 20.05 11.32 -17.54
CA LYS A 252 20.51 12.71 -17.73
C LYS A 252 19.49 13.50 -18.57
N ASP A 253 18.23 13.47 -18.17
CA ASP A 253 17.08 13.99 -18.90
C ASP A 253 16.44 15.24 -18.28
N GLY A 254 17.16 15.90 -17.38
CA GLY A 254 16.70 17.13 -16.71
C GLY A 254 15.73 16.89 -15.54
N ARG A 255 15.60 15.64 -15.06
CA ARG A 255 14.84 15.36 -13.85
C ARG A 255 15.48 15.98 -12.61
N GLU A 256 14.64 16.28 -11.62
CA GLU A 256 15.05 16.76 -10.30
C GLU A 256 15.00 15.63 -9.26
N THR A 257 14.14 14.63 -9.45
CA THR A 257 13.98 13.50 -8.52
C THR A 257 15.06 12.44 -8.77
N PHE A 258 15.53 11.83 -7.70
CA PHE A 258 16.54 10.77 -7.76
C PHE A 258 16.02 9.54 -8.51
N ASP A 259 16.86 8.91 -9.31
CA ASP A 259 16.61 7.66 -10.01
C ASP A 259 17.23 6.44 -9.32
N ASN A 260 17.97 6.67 -8.23
CA ASN A 260 18.61 5.67 -7.40
C ASN A 260 18.59 6.14 -5.95
N VAL A 261 18.03 5.34 -5.03
CA VAL A 261 17.87 5.69 -3.63
C VAL A 261 18.10 4.51 -2.70
N GLN A 262 18.68 4.78 -1.52
CA GLN A 262 18.77 3.86 -0.40
C GLN A 262 18.35 4.59 0.88
N VAL A 263 17.47 3.95 1.68
CA VAL A 263 16.94 4.50 2.93
C VAL A 263 17.06 3.47 4.03
N VAL A 264 17.63 3.85 5.17
CA VAL A 264 17.73 3.01 6.37
C VAL A 264 16.82 3.57 7.45
N LEU A 265 15.94 2.73 7.96
CA LEU A 265 15.00 3.02 9.05
C LEU A 265 15.40 2.26 10.30
N ARG A 266 15.67 2.96 11.40
CA ARG A 266 15.96 2.35 12.73
C ARG A 266 14.73 2.43 13.60
N TYR A 267 14.22 1.29 14.05
CA TYR A 267 13.05 1.18 14.93
C TYR A 267 13.47 0.98 16.40
N LYS A 268 12.61 1.41 17.35
CA LYS A 268 12.85 1.29 18.79
C LYS A 268 13.12 -0.14 19.25
N GLN A 269 12.43 -1.11 18.64
CA GLN A 269 12.52 -2.53 18.98
C GLN A 269 13.86 -3.18 18.61
N GLY A 270 14.79 -2.41 18.03
CA GLY A 270 16.11 -2.91 17.61
C GLY A 270 16.14 -3.36 16.14
N MET A 271 15.02 -3.27 15.43
CA MET A 271 14.90 -3.62 14.02
C MET A 271 15.51 -2.52 13.13
N ILE A 272 16.26 -2.93 12.11
CA ILE A 272 16.79 -2.05 11.05
C ILE A 272 16.15 -2.48 9.72
N GLY A 273 15.50 -1.53 9.04
CA GLY A 273 14.99 -1.73 7.70
C GLY A 273 15.87 -1.02 6.68
N ASN A 274 16.31 -1.72 5.66
CA ASN A 274 17.02 -1.19 4.50
C ASN A 274 16.09 -1.23 3.29
N PHE A 275 15.78 -0.07 2.72
CA PHE A 275 14.84 0.10 1.62
C PHE A 275 15.54 0.75 0.44
N GLY A 276 15.56 0.10 -0.72
CA GLY A 276 16.22 0.60 -1.91
C GLY A 276 15.33 0.57 -3.15
N ALA A 277 15.56 1.50 -4.06
CA ALA A 277 14.92 1.50 -5.37
C ALA A 277 15.85 2.15 -6.42
N THR A 278 15.89 1.57 -7.59
CA THR A 278 16.57 2.15 -8.77
C THR A 278 15.68 2.07 -10.01
N CYS A 279 15.86 3.01 -10.94
CA CYS A 279 15.25 2.97 -12.25
C CYS A 279 16.20 2.43 -13.34
N GLY A 280 17.44 2.09 -12.99
CA GLY A 280 18.48 1.67 -13.95
C GLY A 280 18.62 0.17 -14.15
N ASN A 281 18.01 -0.66 -13.30
CA ASN A 281 18.09 -2.12 -13.37
C ASN A 281 16.87 -2.75 -12.74
N ALA A 282 16.34 -3.80 -13.35
CA ALA A 282 15.14 -4.52 -12.84
C ALA A 282 15.44 -5.96 -12.39
N HIS A 283 16.73 -6.38 -12.36
CA HIS A 283 17.08 -7.71 -11.90
C HIS A 283 16.67 -7.89 -10.43
N GLU A 284 16.05 -9.01 -10.08
CA GLU A 284 15.43 -9.24 -8.77
C GLU A 284 14.49 -8.09 -8.33
N GLY A 285 13.81 -7.44 -9.27
CA GLY A 285 13.13 -6.14 -9.16
C GLY A 285 12.21 -5.94 -7.96
N TYR A 286 11.87 -7.00 -7.20
CA TYR A 286 11.16 -6.90 -5.94
C TYR A 286 11.77 -7.88 -4.93
N ILE A 287 12.39 -7.32 -3.89
CA ILE A 287 12.89 -8.06 -2.73
C ILE A 287 12.15 -7.55 -1.50
N PHE A 288 11.67 -8.46 -0.65
CA PHE A 288 11.11 -8.08 0.63
C PHE A 288 11.32 -9.22 1.64
N LYS A 289 12.42 -9.12 2.39
CA LYS A 289 12.84 -10.11 3.39
C LYS A 289 12.73 -9.55 4.79
N ILE A 290 12.11 -10.31 5.69
CA ILE A 290 11.96 -9.97 7.11
C ILE A 290 12.67 -11.07 7.92
N LYS A 291 13.81 -10.71 8.55
CA LYS A 291 14.72 -11.64 9.20
C LYS A 291 14.61 -11.56 10.72
N GLY A 292 14.20 -12.66 11.30
CA GLY A 292 14.08 -12.82 12.75
C GLY A 292 14.91 -13.99 13.28
N THR A 293 14.98 -14.12 14.61
CA THR A 293 15.79 -15.13 15.28
C THR A 293 15.26 -16.56 15.15
N LYS A 294 14.04 -16.76 14.70
CA LYS A 294 13.41 -18.08 14.46
C LYS A 294 13.27 -18.41 12.98
N GLY A 295 13.38 -17.42 12.10
CA GLY A 295 13.26 -17.63 10.66
C GLY A 295 13.15 -16.34 9.87
N THR A 296 13.11 -16.50 8.56
CA THR A 296 13.00 -15.41 7.58
C THR A 296 11.73 -15.57 6.77
N ILE A 297 10.98 -14.49 6.61
CA ILE A 297 9.93 -14.40 5.57
C ILE A 297 10.53 -13.71 4.35
N GLU A 298 10.36 -14.33 3.18
CA GLU A 298 10.64 -13.73 1.89
C GLU A 298 9.34 -13.57 1.13
N LEU A 299 9.02 -12.31 0.77
CA LEU A 299 7.85 -11.95 -0.02
C LEU A 299 8.27 -11.55 -1.43
N LYS A 300 7.56 -12.08 -2.41
CA LYS A 300 7.46 -11.56 -3.78
C LYS A 300 6.11 -10.85 -3.92
N VAL A 301 5.85 -10.23 -5.05
CA VAL A 301 4.61 -9.44 -5.22
C VAL A 301 3.35 -10.26 -4.89
N ASN A 302 3.30 -11.53 -5.34
CA ASN A 302 2.13 -12.40 -5.19
C ASN A 302 2.41 -13.71 -4.45
N ASP A 303 3.65 -13.94 -4.02
CA ASP A 303 4.10 -15.15 -3.34
C ASP A 303 4.86 -14.82 -2.08
N GLY A 304 4.89 -15.76 -1.13
CA GLY A 304 5.67 -15.62 0.09
C GLY A 304 6.11 -16.98 0.63
N PHE A 305 7.30 -17.00 1.20
CA PHE A 305 7.91 -18.20 1.77
C PHE A 305 8.44 -17.90 3.16
N TYR A 306 8.30 -18.86 4.05
CA TYR A 306 8.91 -18.86 5.36
C TYR A 306 10.09 -19.84 5.38
N TYR A 307 11.25 -19.36 5.80
CA TYR A 307 12.48 -20.12 5.96
C TYR A 307 12.82 -20.19 7.45
N PRO A 308 12.53 -21.30 8.15
CA PRO A 308 12.86 -21.42 9.57
C PRO A 308 14.38 -21.54 9.78
N GLU A 309 14.88 -20.99 10.89
CA GLU A 309 16.25 -21.23 11.35
C GLU A 309 16.45 -22.70 11.75
N ALA A 310 17.70 -23.17 11.78
CA ALA A 310 18.03 -24.59 11.98
C ALA A 310 17.42 -25.20 13.26
N THR A 311 17.40 -24.45 14.36
CA THR A 311 16.76 -24.87 15.62
C THR A 311 15.25 -25.01 15.47
N THR A 312 14.60 -24.02 14.86
CA THR A 312 13.16 -24.05 14.59
C THR A 312 12.79 -25.17 13.61
N LYS A 313 13.63 -25.42 12.59
CA LYS A 313 13.43 -26.51 11.65
C LYS A 313 13.43 -27.87 12.34
N LYS A 314 14.41 -28.15 13.22
CA LYS A 314 14.46 -29.37 14.03
C LYS A 314 13.22 -29.54 14.91
N GLU A 315 12.72 -28.48 15.51
CA GLU A 315 11.50 -28.51 16.30
C GLU A 315 10.27 -28.85 15.46
N LEU A 316 10.16 -28.30 14.25
CA LEU A 316 9.09 -28.61 13.29
C LEU A 316 9.12 -30.05 12.81
N GLU A 317 10.32 -30.60 12.56
CA GLU A 317 10.52 -32.00 12.12
C GLU A 317 10.25 -32.99 13.25
N THR A 318 10.48 -32.64 14.51
CA THR A 318 10.26 -33.52 15.68
C THR A 318 8.82 -33.58 16.18
N VAL A 319 7.97 -32.66 15.80
CA VAL A 319 6.52 -32.66 16.14
C VAL A 319 5.76 -33.72 15.35
N ASP A 320 6.37 -34.39 14.39
CA ASP A 320 5.75 -35.36 13.48
C ASP A 320 5.59 -36.78 14.09
N GLY A 321 5.36 -36.87 15.40
CA GLY A 321 4.94 -38.13 16.05
C GLY A 321 3.48 -38.49 15.83
N VAL A 322 2.67 -37.74 15.11
CA VAL A 322 1.25 -37.95 14.86
C VAL A 322 0.93 -37.89 13.38
N THR A 323 0.98 -39.07 12.77
CA THR A 323 0.21 -39.46 11.57
C THR A 323 0.03 -38.45 10.43
N GLY A 324 0.72 -38.65 9.35
CA GLY A 324 0.44 -38.52 7.90
C GLY A 324 -0.52 -37.46 7.32
N ALA A 325 -1.21 -36.70 8.14
CA ALA A 325 -2.26 -35.75 7.67
C ALA A 325 -1.76 -34.33 7.39
N THR A 326 -0.55 -33.99 7.84
CA THR A 326 -0.01 -32.60 7.71
C THR A 326 1.47 -32.61 7.37
N LYS A 327 1.83 -33.20 6.25
CA LYS A 327 3.20 -33.09 5.74
C LYS A 327 3.50 -31.64 5.35
N ILE A 328 4.55 -31.07 5.97
CA ILE A 328 5.04 -29.74 5.58
C ILE A 328 5.64 -29.85 4.18
N GLU A 329 5.11 -29.07 3.25
CA GLU A 329 5.66 -28.98 1.89
C GLU A 329 6.82 -27.98 1.89
N TRP A 330 8.03 -28.47 1.64
CA TRP A 330 9.22 -27.64 1.50
C TRP A 330 9.49 -27.35 0.03
N THR A 331 9.91 -26.11 -0.28
CA THR A 331 10.51 -25.82 -1.60
C THR A 331 11.89 -26.48 -1.70
N LYS A 332 12.44 -26.53 -2.92
CA LYS A 332 13.82 -27.03 -3.15
C LYS A 332 14.85 -26.27 -2.32
N GLU A 333 14.61 -24.98 -2.09
CA GLU A 333 15.44 -24.08 -1.28
C GLU A 333 15.15 -24.18 0.23
N GLY A 334 14.27 -25.07 0.66
CA GLY A 334 13.92 -25.28 2.08
C GLY A 334 12.94 -24.27 2.66
N GLY A 335 12.19 -23.53 1.83
CA GLY A 335 11.13 -22.62 2.24
C GLY A 335 9.77 -23.31 2.34
N ILE A 336 8.91 -22.78 3.20
CA ILE A 336 7.51 -23.22 3.35
C ILE A 336 6.62 -22.15 2.71
N PRO A 337 5.77 -22.47 1.72
CA PRO A 337 4.82 -21.51 1.17
C PRO A 337 3.90 -20.93 2.26
N ILE A 338 3.75 -19.61 2.31
CA ILE A 338 2.89 -18.92 3.28
C ILE A 338 1.40 -19.13 2.97
N LEU A 339 1.07 -19.17 1.69
CA LEU A 339 -0.24 -19.57 1.18
C LEU A 339 -0.07 -20.80 0.28
N LYS A 340 -1.01 -21.73 0.34
CA LYS A 340 -1.06 -22.90 -0.57
C LYS A 340 -1.32 -22.48 -2.01
N GLU A 341 -2.20 -21.51 -2.18
CA GLU A 341 -2.59 -20.98 -3.49
C GLU A 341 -2.36 -19.48 -3.52
N ARG A 342 -1.96 -18.98 -4.68
CA ARG A 342 -1.82 -17.54 -4.91
C ARG A 342 -3.16 -16.83 -4.74
N SER A 343 -3.12 -15.60 -4.23
CA SER A 343 -4.30 -14.74 -4.22
C SER A 343 -4.81 -14.55 -5.66
N PRO A 344 -6.08 -14.89 -5.96
CA PRO A 344 -6.58 -14.92 -7.34
C PRO A 344 -6.75 -13.54 -7.97
N LYS A 345 -6.72 -12.48 -7.17
CA LYS A 345 -6.89 -11.09 -7.61
C LYS A 345 -5.70 -10.24 -7.21
N ASP A 346 -5.53 -9.09 -7.86
CA ASP A 346 -4.51 -8.12 -7.48
C ASP A 346 -4.89 -7.32 -6.22
N GLY A 347 -3.92 -6.60 -5.66
CA GLY A 347 -4.13 -5.83 -4.44
C GLY A 347 -5.16 -4.71 -4.58
N THR A 348 -5.35 -4.16 -5.77
CA THR A 348 -6.34 -3.11 -6.03
C THR A 348 -7.76 -3.65 -5.92
N TRP A 349 -7.99 -4.88 -6.39
CA TRP A 349 -9.29 -5.56 -6.27
C TRP A 349 -9.68 -5.73 -4.79
N TYR A 350 -8.77 -6.25 -3.96
CA TYR A 350 -9.02 -6.44 -2.53
C TYR A 350 -9.23 -5.10 -1.82
N ALA A 351 -8.44 -4.08 -2.14
CA ALA A 351 -8.57 -2.76 -1.53
C ALA A 351 -9.90 -2.08 -1.90
N LEU A 352 -10.35 -2.18 -3.14
CA LEU A 352 -11.65 -1.64 -3.57
C LEU A 352 -12.81 -2.43 -2.97
N LYS A 353 -12.69 -3.75 -2.85
CA LYS A 353 -13.71 -4.55 -2.16
C LYS A 353 -13.82 -4.17 -0.68
N GLU A 354 -12.68 -3.96 0.00
CA GLU A 354 -12.67 -3.43 1.37
C GLU A 354 -13.32 -2.05 1.45
N PHE A 355 -13.04 -1.15 0.48
CA PHE A 355 -13.66 0.17 0.42
C PHE A 355 -15.18 0.10 0.34
N TYR A 356 -15.71 -0.78 -0.51
CA TYR A 356 -17.14 -1.06 -0.57
C TYR A 356 -17.69 -1.53 0.78
N ASP A 357 -17.06 -2.55 1.38
CA ASP A 357 -17.50 -3.12 2.63
C ASP A 357 -17.45 -2.12 3.79
N CYS A 358 -16.44 -1.24 3.81
CA CYS A 358 -16.34 -0.16 4.79
C CYS A 358 -17.46 0.87 4.66
N ILE A 359 -17.86 1.23 3.44
CA ILE A 359 -18.99 2.14 3.20
C ILE A 359 -20.29 1.51 3.65
N GLN A 360 -20.57 0.27 3.24
CA GLN A 360 -21.81 -0.42 3.56
C GLN A 360 -21.98 -0.64 5.08
N ASN A 361 -20.88 -1.01 5.75
CA ASN A 361 -20.91 -1.38 7.17
C ASN A 361 -20.43 -0.26 8.11
N LYS A 362 -20.15 0.94 7.60
CA LYS A 362 -19.62 2.09 8.36
C LYS A 362 -18.39 1.73 9.19
N LYS A 363 -17.46 0.98 8.56
CA LYS A 363 -16.22 0.52 9.20
C LYS A 363 -15.04 1.37 8.79
N LEU A 364 -14.06 1.45 9.67
CA LEU A 364 -12.77 2.07 9.35
C LEU A 364 -11.94 1.13 8.47
N PRO A 365 -11.41 1.60 7.32
CA PRO A 365 -10.53 0.80 6.48
C PRO A 365 -9.22 0.41 7.19
N SER A 366 -8.65 -0.74 6.82
CA SER A 366 -7.33 -1.17 7.30
C SER A 366 -6.23 -0.18 6.93
N SER A 367 -6.36 0.44 5.74
CA SER A 367 -5.52 1.55 5.28
C SER A 367 -6.30 2.86 5.38
N ASN A 368 -6.21 3.52 6.52
CA ASN A 368 -6.96 4.73 6.86
C ASN A 368 -6.05 5.96 6.95
N VAL A 369 -6.61 7.11 7.35
CA VAL A 369 -5.89 8.37 7.46
C VAL A 369 -4.70 8.31 8.42
N TYR A 370 -4.81 7.60 9.54
CA TYR A 370 -3.73 7.50 10.54
C TYR A 370 -2.54 6.70 10.00
N THR A 371 -2.83 5.60 9.32
CA THR A 371 -1.79 4.75 8.73
C THR A 371 -1.14 5.43 7.53
N GLY A 372 -1.94 6.08 6.69
CA GLY A 372 -1.46 6.87 5.56
C GLY A 372 -0.58 8.05 5.99
N ALA A 373 -0.95 8.76 7.08
CA ALA A 373 -0.16 9.85 7.64
C ALA A 373 1.21 9.37 8.13
N LYS A 374 1.27 8.26 8.88
CA LYS A 374 2.54 7.69 9.34
C LYS A 374 3.48 7.40 8.16
N THR A 375 2.98 6.78 7.12
CA THR A 375 3.77 6.44 5.93
C THR A 375 4.18 7.69 5.15
N ALA A 376 3.29 8.66 4.95
CA ALA A 376 3.60 9.91 4.26
C ALA A 376 4.67 10.74 5.01
N ILE A 377 4.59 10.81 6.33
CA ILE A 377 5.60 11.47 7.18
C ILE A 377 6.97 10.78 7.02
N ILE A 378 7.04 9.44 7.05
CA ILE A 378 8.30 8.72 6.85
C ILE A 378 8.88 8.98 5.46
N VAL A 379 8.05 8.97 4.42
CA VAL A 379 8.47 9.32 3.05
C VAL A 379 9.07 10.72 3.01
N LYS A 380 8.43 11.70 3.64
CA LYS A 380 8.95 13.07 3.69
C LYS A 380 10.28 13.14 4.45
N LEU A 381 10.39 12.50 5.62
CA LEU A 381 11.61 12.45 6.41
C LEU A 381 12.75 11.73 5.67
N ALA A 382 12.45 10.70 4.88
CA ALA A 382 13.43 10.02 4.03
C ALA A 382 13.94 10.94 2.92
N ASN A 383 13.05 11.67 2.26
CA ASN A 383 13.43 12.66 1.25
C ASN A 383 14.25 13.79 1.86
N ASP A 384 13.88 14.31 3.04
CA ASP A 384 14.67 15.35 3.72
C ASP A 384 16.07 14.83 4.06
N SER A 385 16.18 13.58 4.54
CA SER A 385 17.47 12.97 4.81
C SER A 385 18.35 12.89 3.57
N MET A 386 17.79 12.46 2.42
CA MET A 386 18.55 12.32 1.18
C MET A 386 18.94 13.66 0.55
N TYR A 387 18.00 14.61 0.48
CA TYR A 387 18.25 15.88 -0.24
C TYR A 387 19.01 16.92 0.60
N GLN A 388 18.98 16.83 1.93
CA GLN A 388 19.64 17.75 2.84
C GLN A 388 20.89 17.14 3.51
N ASN A 389 21.16 15.83 3.28
CA ASN A 389 22.25 15.07 3.92
C ASN A 389 22.19 15.12 5.47
N VAL A 390 21.00 14.91 6.03
CA VAL A 390 20.77 14.95 7.48
C VAL A 390 20.21 13.62 7.99
N ILE A 391 20.40 13.36 9.28
CA ILE A 391 19.67 12.28 9.96
C ILE A 391 18.32 12.82 10.38
N SER A 392 17.25 12.36 9.74
CA SER A 392 15.89 12.69 10.13
C SER A 392 15.44 11.87 11.34
N LYS A 393 14.64 12.48 12.22
CA LYS A 393 14.12 11.85 13.43
C LYS A 393 12.61 11.89 13.48
N TRP A 394 12.02 10.80 13.94
CA TRP A 394 10.60 10.79 14.27
C TRP A 394 10.35 11.63 15.51
N LYS A 395 9.46 12.59 15.43
CA LYS A 395 9.16 13.50 16.54
C LYS A 395 7.86 13.10 17.25
N PRO A 396 7.70 13.43 18.55
CA PRO A 396 6.48 13.12 19.31
C PRO A 396 5.19 13.63 18.67
N GLU A 397 5.21 14.80 18.04
CA GLU A 397 4.05 15.40 17.36
C GLU A 397 3.56 14.60 16.14
N TYR A 398 4.36 13.65 15.65
CA TYR A 398 3.97 12.75 14.56
C TYR A 398 3.24 11.49 15.08
N ASN A 399 3.17 11.29 16.41
CA ASN A 399 2.47 10.18 17.04
C ASN A 399 0.96 10.39 16.95
N VAL A 400 0.42 10.07 15.79
CA VAL A 400 -1.03 10.10 15.58
C VAL A 400 -1.65 8.80 16.08
N VAL A 401 -2.55 8.92 17.02
CA VAL A 401 -3.27 7.79 17.62
C VAL A 401 -4.70 7.82 17.08
N GLN A 402 -5.14 6.66 16.59
CA GLN A 402 -6.53 6.48 16.21
C GLN A 402 -7.40 6.69 17.46
N LYS A 403 -8.30 7.68 17.42
CA LYS A 403 -9.32 7.81 18.45
C LYS A 403 -10.29 6.64 18.32
N THR A 404 -10.53 5.95 19.43
CA THR A 404 -11.60 4.96 19.51
C THR A 404 -12.92 5.74 19.32
N ILE A 405 -13.62 5.46 18.23
CA ILE A 405 -14.95 6.01 17.95
C ILE A 405 -15.98 5.12 18.65
#